data_ee326c2f255e66facb2053dd5ab59426
#
_entry.id   ee326c2f255e66facb2053dd5ab59426
#
_cell.length_a   1.000
_cell.length_b   1.000
_cell.length_c   1.000
_cell.angle_alpha   90.00
_cell.angle_beta   90.00
_cell.angle_gamma   90.00
#
_symmetry.space_group_name_H-M   'P 1'
#
loop_
_entity.id
_entity.type
_entity.pdbx_description
1 polymer ?
#
loop_
_entity_poly.entity_id
_entity_poly.type
_entity_poly.pdbx_seq_one_letter_code
_entity_poly.pdbx_strand_id
1 'polypeptide(L)'
;MSTTRHQALVDEISTGIRAGRWPAGSRLPTHRAFAREHGIALATASKVYATLQEMALVAGETGRGTYVREWPSGSEHSLQSAMPQPAPVDLAFTYPHTPNAEALLTSAWQALRDAGELPRLMEVQPLAGAWPHREAVAHHLHSRGLSADANDVMLVGGAQQGLACTVMALLQPGDVLVVDEMSYPGMLALGQTHMLDMQALRWHADGGPDLHALADLLQRRPVKAIYTMPTLHNPTGWVMNETERDALVALARQHKVWLIEDAAYAFLVSDAPPPLAALAPERTIYVSGLSKSVGGGGRLGFMVVPPALAPRFERTLRALTWSQPGLMAALAAHWIHSGEVLRLEGYKRRAAQERQALAQVHLNGLRLQANPESFFVWVHLPEAVRPEPLTLRLAEQGIAVAPATA
;
A
#
# COMPACT_ATOMS: atom_id res chain seq x y z
N MET A 1 -8.59 38.40 -14.34
CA MET A 1 -7.66 38.36 -13.18
C MET A 1 -6.24 38.28 -13.73
N SER A 2 -5.36 39.21 -13.39
CA SER A 2 -3.99 39.25 -13.91
C SER A 2 -3.19 38.09 -13.28
N THR A 3 -2.83 37.11 -14.09
CA THR A 3 -1.94 36.02 -13.69
C THR A 3 -0.58 36.59 -13.32
N THR A 4 -0.06 36.33 -12.14
CA THR A 4 1.27 36.81 -11.75
C THR A 4 2.32 36.14 -12.66
N ARG A 5 3.43 36.86 -12.96
CA ARG A 5 4.52 36.31 -13.82
C ARG A 5 5.08 34.97 -13.29
N HIS A 6 5.05 34.78 -11.98
CA HIS A 6 5.38 33.51 -11.33
C HIS A 6 4.42 32.41 -11.77
N GLN A 7 3.11 32.61 -11.70
CA GLN A 7 2.09 31.63 -12.04
C GLN A 7 2.17 31.24 -13.54
N ALA A 8 2.35 32.24 -14.42
CA ALA A 8 2.51 31.98 -15.85
C ALA A 8 3.71 31.05 -16.16
N LEU A 9 4.83 31.23 -15.48
CA LEU A 9 6.02 30.37 -15.64
C LEU A 9 5.81 28.97 -15.07
N VAL A 10 5.12 28.83 -13.95
CA VAL A 10 4.75 27.52 -13.40
C VAL A 10 3.85 26.78 -14.40
N ASP A 11 2.84 27.45 -14.95
CA ASP A 11 1.90 26.89 -15.92
C ASP A 11 2.61 26.49 -17.24
N GLU A 12 3.54 27.32 -17.71
CA GLU A 12 4.35 27.04 -18.91
C GLU A 12 5.20 25.77 -18.73
N ILE A 13 5.94 25.68 -17.61
CA ILE A 13 6.83 24.55 -17.38
C ILE A 13 6.02 23.29 -17.08
N SER A 14 4.98 23.37 -16.27
CA SER A 14 4.13 22.22 -15.95
C SER A 14 3.45 21.66 -17.20
N THR A 15 2.98 22.52 -18.10
CA THR A 15 2.43 22.13 -19.40
C THR A 15 3.49 21.51 -20.30
N GLY A 16 4.70 22.07 -20.32
CA GLY A 16 5.81 21.54 -21.11
C GLY A 16 6.29 20.16 -20.62
N ILE A 17 6.33 19.95 -19.30
CA ILE A 17 6.64 18.62 -18.71
C ILE A 17 5.57 17.61 -19.10
N ARG A 18 4.29 17.94 -18.96
CA ARG A 18 3.17 17.06 -19.33
C ARG A 18 3.11 16.77 -20.83
N ALA A 19 3.54 17.71 -21.65
CA ALA A 19 3.63 17.54 -23.12
C ALA A 19 4.91 16.83 -23.57
N GLY A 20 5.79 16.37 -22.65
CA GLY A 20 7.03 15.67 -22.96
C GLY A 20 8.16 16.58 -23.49
N ARG A 21 8.03 17.91 -23.45
CA ARG A 21 9.10 18.84 -23.82
C ARG A 21 10.35 18.67 -22.97
N TRP A 22 10.14 18.36 -21.69
CA TRP A 22 11.16 17.91 -20.75
C TRP A 22 10.86 16.47 -20.37
N PRO A 23 11.57 15.49 -20.95
CA PRO A 23 11.37 14.08 -20.61
C PRO A 23 11.65 13.81 -19.13
N ALA A 24 10.99 12.79 -18.58
CA ALA A 24 11.26 12.28 -17.26
C ALA A 24 12.77 11.96 -17.09
N GLY A 25 13.33 12.25 -15.91
CA GLY A 25 14.75 12.12 -15.63
C GLY A 25 15.62 13.22 -16.24
N SER A 26 15.08 14.12 -17.08
CA SER A 26 15.85 15.23 -17.62
C SER A 26 16.11 16.29 -16.55
N ARG A 27 17.31 16.88 -16.64
CA ARG A 27 17.73 17.95 -15.73
C ARG A 27 17.17 19.30 -16.21
N LEU A 28 16.45 20.01 -15.34
CA LEU A 28 16.06 21.39 -15.59
C LEU A 28 17.27 22.34 -15.47
N PRO A 29 17.21 23.54 -16.10
CA PRO A 29 18.21 24.57 -15.92
C PRO A 29 18.45 24.89 -14.44
N THR A 30 19.64 25.34 -14.06
CA THR A 30 19.85 25.82 -12.69
C THR A 30 19.00 27.05 -12.43
N HIS A 31 18.60 27.32 -11.18
CA HIS A 31 17.80 28.50 -10.81
C HIS A 31 18.42 29.81 -11.39
N ARG A 32 19.75 29.91 -11.44
CA ARG A 32 20.46 31.07 -12.01
C ARG A 32 20.34 31.12 -13.54
N ALA A 33 20.46 29.99 -14.21
CA ALA A 33 20.31 29.92 -15.67
C ALA A 33 18.86 30.23 -16.06
N PHE A 34 17.89 29.64 -15.37
CA PHE A 34 16.46 29.87 -15.56
C PHE A 34 16.08 31.35 -15.32
N ALA A 35 16.57 31.95 -14.24
CA ALA A 35 16.34 33.35 -13.94
C ALA A 35 16.85 34.28 -15.06
N ARG A 36 18.03 33.98 -15.61
CA ARG A 36 18.63 34.75 -16.72
C ARG A 36 17.85 34.55 -18.04
N GLU A 37 17.46 33.33 -18.38
CA GLU A 37 16.71 32.99 -19.58
C GLU A 37 15.34 33.68 -19.63
N HIS A 38 14.63 33.70 -18.50
CA HIS A 38 13.30 34.30 -18.42
C HIS A 38 13.27 35.76 -17.92
N GLY A 39 14.46 36.38 -17.69
CA GLY A 39 14.58 37.79 -17.25
C GLY A 39 13.88 38.07 -15.93
N ILE A 40 14.00 37.18 -14.95
CA ILE A 40 13.38 37.28 -13.62
C ILE A 40 14.44 37.26 -12.50
N ALA A 41 14.04 37.71 -11.31
CA ALA A 41 14.89 37.63 -10.14
C ALA A 41 15.14 36.16 -9.73
N LEU A 42 16.32 35.87 -9.16
CA LEU A 42 16.67 34.54 -8.67
C LEU A 42 15.66 34.01 -7.64
N ALA A 43 15.16 34.89 -6.77
CA ALA A 43 14.12 34.55 -5.79
C ALA A 43 12.83 34.06 -6.46
N THR A 44 12.45 34.69 -7.58
CA THR A 44 11.27 34.30 -8.37
C THR A 44 11.49 32.93 -9.03
N ALA A 45 12.68 32.66 -9.59
CA ALA A 45 13.04 31.37 -10.13
C ALA A 45 13.00 30.28 -9.05
N SER A 46 13.57 30.56 -7.86
CA SER A 46 13.53 29.61 -6.74
C SER A 46 12.08 29.32 -6.30
N LYS A 47 11.19 30.31 -6.31
CA LYS A 47 9.78 30.13 -6.00
C LYS A 47 9.06 29.28 -7.06
N VAL A 48 9.36 29.47 -8.36
CA VAL A 48 8.82 28.63 -9.45
C VAL A 48 9.23 27.18 -9.23
N TYR A 49 10.51 26.92 -8.95
CA TYR A 49 11.00 25.56 -8.71
C TYR A 49 10.41 24.93 -7.45
N ALA A 50 10.23 25.71 -6.37
CA ALA A 50 9.55 25.24 -5.17
C ALA A 50 8.10 24.83 -5.47
N THR A 51 7.36 25.66 -6.21
CA THR A 51 5.99 25.32 -6.62
C THR A 51 5.93 24.08 -7.51
N LEU A 52 6.87 23.91 -8.45
CA LEU A 52 6.95 22.71 -9.27
C LEU A 52 7.30 21.46 -8.42
N GLN A 53 8.09 21.61 -7.35
CA GLN A 53 8.36 20.54 -6.37
C GLN A 53 7.13 20.22 -5.53
N GLU A 54 6.39 21.23 -5.07
CA GLU A 54 5.10 21.07 -4.38
C GLU A 54 4.07 20.37 -5.26
N MET A 55 4.07 20.65 -6.57
CA MET A 55 3.26 19.96 -7.57
C MET A 55 3.79 18.56 -7.90
N ALA A 56 4.86 18.11 -7.25
CA ALA A 56 5.56 16.83 -7.48
C ALA A 56 6.04 16.61 -8.93
N LEU A 57 6.14 17.65 -9.74
CA LEU A 57 6.61 17.58 -11.13
C LEU A 57 8.12 17.47 -11.25
N VAL A 58 8.85 17.95 -10.25
CA VAL A 58 10.32 17.91 -10.22
C VAL A 58 10.85 17.51 -8.85
N ALA A 59 12.07 16.98 -8.81
CA ALA A 59 12.78 16.67 -7.57
C ALA A 59 14.12 17.40 -7.55
N GLY A 60 14.46 18.03 -6.43
CA GLY A 60 15.77 18.60 -6.19
C GLY A 60 16.72 17.56 -5.60
N GLU A 61 17.88 17.33 -6.24
CA GLU A 61 18.97 16.56 -5.65
C GLU A 61 20.03 17.53 -5.12
N THR A 62 20.33 17.46 -3.83
CA THR A 62 21.32 18.33 -3.19
C THR A 62 22.69 18.20 -3.89
N GLY A 63 23.22 19.31 -4.40
CA GLY A 63 24.48 19.38 -5.14
C GLY A 63 24.43 18.92 -6.60
N ARG A 64 23.34 18.37 -7.09
CA ARG A 64 23.22 17.82 -8.45
C ARG A 64 22.28 18.57 -9.37
N GLY A 65 21.26 19.22 -8.83
CA GLY A 65 20.30 20.02 -9.58
C GLY A 65 18.86 19.57 -9.38
N THR A 66 17.97 20.12 -10.21
CA THR A 66 16.55 19.76 -10.20
C THR A 66 16.24 18.96 -11.45
N TYR A 67 15.58 17.83 -11.27
CA TYR A 67 15.24 16.89 -12.34
C TYR A 67 13.72 16.78 -12.46
N VAL A 68 13.25 16.62 -13.70
CA VAL A 68 11.86 16.28 -13.95
C VAL A 68 11.61 14.91 -13.36
N ARG A 69 10.66 14.83 -12.45
CA ARG A 69 10.24 13.52 -11.93
C ARG A 69 9.67 12.72 -13.10
N GLU A 70 9.95 11.43 -13.09
CA GLU A 70 9.08 10.51 -13.79
C GLU A 70 7.70 10.63 -13.14
N TRP A 71 6.90 11.55 -13.69
CA TRP A 71 5.48 11.43 -13.54
C TRP A 71 5.14 10.10 -14.23
N PRO A 72 4.39 9.20 -13.62
CA PRO A 72 3.70 8.20 -14.41
C PRO A 72 2.69 8.95 -15.27
N SER A 73 3.21 9.62 -16.32
CA SER A 73 2.43 10.15 -17.41
C SER A 73 1.86 8.93 -18.07
N GLY A 74 0.59 8.61 -17.68
CA GLY A 74 -0.12 7.50 -18.29
C GLY A 74 0.83 6.34 -18.63
N SER A 75 1.67 5.94 -17.68
CA SER A 75 2.31 4.67 -17.85
C SER A 75 1.22 3.64 -17.57
N GLU A 76 0.33 3.51 -18.53
CA GLU A 76 -0.19 2.22 -18.95
C GLU A 76 0.89 1.14 -18.74
N HIS A 77 2.18 1.51 -18.74
CA HIS A 77 3.32 0.67 -18.46
C HIS A 77 3.49 0.29 -16.99
N SER A 78 3.12 1.09 -15.99
CA SER A 78 3.33 0.68 -14.59
C SER A 78 2.21 -0.22 -14.06
N LEU A 79 0.98 -0.09 -14.59
CA LEU A 79 -0.11 -1.01 -14.28
C LEU A 79 -0.28 -2.10 -15.36
N GLN A 80 0.12 -1.86 -16.62
CA GLN A 80 0.21 -2.89 -17.67
C GLN A 80 1.52 -3.67 -17.62
N SER A 81 2.59 -3.13 -17.03
CA SER A 81 3.71 -3.96 -16.58
C SER A 81 3.35 -4.82 -15.36
N ALA A 82 2.23 -4.53 -14.69
CA ALA A 82 1.62 -5.43 -13.70
C ALA A 82 0.80 -6.55 -14.35
N MET A 83 0.48 -6.47 -15.65
CA MET A 83 0.01 -7.62 -16.42
C MET A 83 1.25 -8.30 -16.98
N PRO A 84 1.52 -9.56 -16.66
CA PRO A 84 2.77 -10.20 -17.01
C PRO A 84 2.92 -10.27 -18.55
N GLN A 85 3.68 -9.37 -19.14
CA GLN A 85 4.60 -9.80 -20.19
C GLN A 85 5.57 -10.71 -19.46
N PRO A 86 5.67 -12.01 -19.79
CA PRO A 86 6.49 -12.91 -19.00
C PRO A 86 7.96 -12.53 -19.15
N ALA A 87 8.44 -11.68 -18.24
CA ALA A 87 9.84 -11.75 -17.91
C ALA A 87 10.05 -13.19 -17.42
N PRO A 88 11.03 -13.92 -17.92
CA PRO A 88 11.28 -15.30 -17.49
C PRO A 88 11.37 -15.44 -15.98
N VAL A 89 11.77 -14.37 -15.27
CA VAL A 89 11.82 -14.28 -13.81
C VAL A 89 11.26 -12.93 -13.36
N ASP A 90 10.04 -12.91 -12.85
CA ASP A 90 9.42 -11.71 -12.26
C ASP A 90 9.58 -11.73 -10.74
N LEU A 91 10.46 -10.85 -10.22
CA LEU A 91 10.67 -10.59 -8.80
C LEU A 91 10.16 -9.20 -8.38
N ALA A 92 9.50 -8.46 -9.29
CA ALA A 92 8.99 -7.13 -8.99
C ALA A 92 7.69 -7.16 -8.18
N PHE A 93 6.86 -8.18 -8.40
CA PHE A 93 5.55 -8.30 -7.77
C PHE A 93 5.40 -9.56 -6.94
N THR A 94 4.69 -9.43 -5.83
CA THR A 94 4.38 -10.56 -4.95
C THR A 94 3.07 -11.22 -5.40
N TYR A 95 3.18 -12.24 -6.25
CA TYR A 95 2.07 -13.12 -6.68
C TYR A 95 2.33 -14.55 -6.21
N PRO A 96 2.03 -14.89 -4.95
CA PRO A 96 2.31 -16.20 -4.44
C PRO A 96 1.47 -17.26 -5.15
N HIS A 97 2.15 -18.29 -5.68
CA HIS A 97 1.51 -19.42 -6.35
C HIS A 97 0.48 -20.11 -5.43
N THR A 98 -0.67 -20.46 -5.98
CA THR A 98 -1.71 -21.22 -5.28
C THR A 98 -1.76 -22.63 -5.84
N PRO A 99 -1.32 -23.62 -5.09
CA PRO A 99 -1.36 -24.99 -5.56
C PRO A 99 -2.80 -25.46 -5.73
N ASN A 100 -3.05 -26.24 -6.78
CA ASN A 100 -4.36 -26.82 -7.09
C ASN A 100 -5.51 -25.80 -7.15
N ALA A 101 -5.24 -24.59 -7.69
CA ALA A 101 -6.22 -23.50 -7.74
C ALA A 101 -7.53 -23.89 -8.45
N GLU A 102 -7.44 -24.71 -9.50
CA GLU A 102 -8.62 -25.24 -10.21
C GLU A 102 -9.50 -26.10 -9.29
N ALA A 103 -8.89 -27.06 -8.60
CA ALA A 103 -9.62 -27.93 -7.68
C ALA A 103 -10.23 -27.15 -6.52
N LEU A 104 -9.49 -26.17 -5.97
CA LEU A 104 -9.96 -25.27 -4.92
C LEU A 104 -11.21 -24.49 -5.36
N LEU A 105 -11.19 -23.94 -6.56
CA LEU A 105 -12.32 -23.19 -7.11
C LEU A 105 -13.51 -24.11 -7.43
N THR A 106 -13.24 -25.24 -8.07
CA THR A 106 -14.27 -26.19 -8.50
C THR A 106 -15.00 -26.79 -7.30
N SER A 107 -14.30 -27.20 -6.25
CA SER A 107 -14.92 -27.78 -5.05
C SER A 107 -15.82 -26.77 -4.32
N ALA A 108 -15.37 -25.52 -4.18
CA ALA A 108 -16.16 -24.47 -3.57
C ALA A 108 -17.41 -24.13 -4.42
N TRP A 109 -17.25 -24.05 -5.74
CA TRP A 109 -18.36 -23.82 -6.66
C TRP A 109 -19.41 -24.94 -6.57
N GLN A 110 -18.97 -26.21 -6.54
CA GLN A 110 -19.87 -27.35 -6.38
C GLN A 110 -20.61 -27.29 -5.04
N ALA A 111 -19.91 -26.98 -3.95
CA ALA A 111 -20.54 -26.85 -2.63
C ALA A 111 -21.65 -25.79 -2.61
N LEU A 112 -21.39 -24.60 -3.19
CA LEU A 112 -22.37 -23.52 -3.28
C LEU A 112 -23.58 -23.90 -4.17
N ARG A 113 -23.35 -24.60 -5.26
CA ARG A 113 -24.40 -25.12 -6.13
C ARG A 113 -25.29 -26.14 -5.40
N ASP A 114 -24.67 -27.11 -4.73
CA ASP A 114 -25.38 -28.20 -4.06
C ASP A 114 -26.14 -27.70 -2.82
N ALA A 115 -25.66 -26.60 -2.21
CA ALA A 115 -26.39 -25.84 -1.17
C ALA A 115 -27.53 -24.97 -1.71
N GLY A 116 -27.68 -24.83 -3.04
CA GLY A 116 -28.72 -23.98 -3.64
C GLY A 116 -28.48 -22.47 -3.47
N GLU A 117 -27.24 -22.07 -3.17
CA GLU A 117 -26.90 -20.65 -2.88
C GLU A 117 -26.81 -19.79 -4.14
N LEU A 118 -26.50 -20.36 -5.31
CA LEU A 118 -26.14 -19.62 -6.53
C LEU A 118 -27.15 -18.55 -6.94
N PRO A 119 -28.49 -18.79 -6.92
CA PRO A 119 -29.46 -17.74 -7.30
C PRO A 119 -29.34 -16.48 -6.43
N ARG A 120 -29.17 -16.66 -5.11
CA ARG A 120 -29.07 -15.55 -4.15
C ARG A 120 -27.78 -14.72 -4.35
N LEU A 121 -26.71 -15.34 -4.89
CA LEU A 121 -25.44 -14.66 -5.14
C LEU A 121 -25.50 -13.74 -6.38
N MET A 122 -26.53 -13.86 -7.23
CA MET A 122 -26.80 -12.95 -8.35
C MET A 122 -27.64 -11.74 -7.94
N GLU A 123 -28.17 -11.73 -6.73
CA GLU A 123 -28.91 -10.59 -6.20
C GLU A 123 -27.96 -9.51 -5.65
N VAL A 124 -28.47 -8.30 -5.53
CA VAL A 124 -27.76 -7.18 -4.90
C VAL A 124 -27.46 -7.53 -3.44
N GLN A 125 -26.20 -7.53 -3.07
CA GLN A 125 -25.76 -7.85 -1.73
C GLN A 125 -25.77 -6.62 -0.80
N PRO A 126 -25.87 -6.81 0.53
CA PRO A 126 -25.71 -5.72 1.50
C PRO A 126 -24.37 -5.00 1.33
N LEU A 127 -24.34 -3.69 1.60
CA LEU A 127 -23.14 -2.84 1.43
C LEU A 127 -21.91 -3.36 2.16
N ALA A 128 -22.07 -3.82 3.40
CA ALA A 128 -20.98 -4.39 4.19
C ALA A 128 -20.71 -5.87 3.85
N GLY A 129 -21.51 -6.48 2.97
CA GLY A 129 -21.53 -7.92 2.70
C GLY A 129 -22.59 -8.66 3.52
N ALA A 130 -23.01 -9.85 3.03
CA ALA A 130 -23.98 -10.68 3.71
C ALA A 130 -23.45 -11.16 5.07
N TRP A 131 -24.34 -11.25 6.05
CA TRP A 131 -23.98 -11.64 7.43
C TRP A 131 -23.14 -12.93 7.52
N PRO A 132 -23.52 -14.06 6.88
CA PRO A 132 -22.73 -15.29 7.00
C PRO A 132 -21.30 -15.14 6.50
N HIS A 133 -21.10 -14.31 5.48
CA HIS A 133 -19.76 -14.07 4.92
C HIS A 133 -18.91 -13.19 5.84
N ARG A 134 -19.54 -12.21 6.52
CA ARG A 134 -18.85 -11.36 7.51
C ARG A 134 -18.50 -12.15 8.77
N GLU A 135 -19.41 -13.04 9.20
CA GLU A 135 -19.19 -13.95 10.33
C GLU A 135 -18.02 -14.91 10.06
N ALA A 136 -17.94 -15.48 8.85
CA ALA A 136 -16.80 -16.30 8.44
C ALA A 136 -15.48 -15.54 8.54
N VAL A 137 -15.45 -14.29 8.06
CA VAL A 137 -14.25 -13.44 8.18
C VAL A 137 -13.94 -13.11 9.65
N ALA A 138 -14.93 -12.75 10.47
CA ALA A 138 -14.74 -12.48 11.89
C ALA A 138 -14.13 -13.70 12.60
N HIS A 139 -14.63 -14.91 12.30
CA HIS A 139 -14.06 -16.15 12.81
C HIS A 139 -12.60 -16.35 12.34
N HIS A 140 -12.32 -16.11 11.06
CA HIS A 140 -10.96 -16.22 10.53
C HIS A 140 -9.98 -15.26 11.24
N LEU A 141 -10.41 -14.06 11.60
CA LEU A 141 -9.59 -13.06 12.26
C LEU A 141 -9.08 -13.48 13.65
N HIS A 142 -9.75 -14.42 14.33
CA HIS A 142 -9.23 -15.00 15.56
C HIS A 142 -7.86 -15.64 15.36
N SER A 143 -7.61 -16.25 14.20
CA SER A 143 -6.29 -16.81 13.86
C SER A 143 -5.20 -15.74 13.70
N ARG A 144 -5.59 -14.44 13.68
CA ARG A 144 -4.73 -13.26 13.62
C ARG A 144 -4.56 -12.55 14.98
N GLY A 145 -5.10 -13.10 16.05
CA GLY A 145 -5.15 -12.43 17.35
C GLY A 145 -6.13 -11.25 17.38
N LEU A 146 -7.07 -11.16 16.43
CA LEU A 146 -8.08 -10.12 16.38
C LEU A 146 -9.48 -10.72 16.63
N SER A 147 -10.07 -10.39 17.77
CA SER A 147 -11.46 -10.71 18.09
C SER A 147 -12.34 -9.58 17.54
N ALA A 148 -13.00 -9.82 16.41
CA ALA A 148 -13.90 -8.87 15.77
C ALA A 148 -15.34 -9.40 15.79
N ASP A 149 -16.32 -8.52 16.01
CA ASP A 149 -17.72 -8.83 15.77
C ASP A 149 -18.01 -8.79 14.27
N ALA A 150 -18.88 -9.68 13.79
CA ALA A 150 -19.32 -9.67 12.39
C ALA A 150 -19.98 -8.34 11.97
N ASN A 151 -20.55 -7.58 12.92
CA ASN A 151 -21.08 -6.24 12.66
C ASN A 151 -19.99 -5.22 12.30
N ASP A 152 -18.77 -5.39 12.80
CA ASP A 152 -17.66 -4.49 12.57
C ASP A 152 -16.88 -4.85 11.29
N VAL A 153 -17.16 -6.03 10.71
CA VAL A 153 -16.55 -6.50 9.48
C VAL A 153 -17.26 -5.94 8.26
N MET A 154 -16.52 -5.37 7.34
CA MET A 154 -16.99 -4.94 6.01
C MET A 154 -16.20 -5.64 4.92
N LEU A 155 -16.87 -6.29 3.99
CA LEU A 155 -16.25 -6.93 2.83
C LEU A 155 -15.95 -5.89 1.74
N VAL A 156 -14.86 -6.09 1.01
CA VAL A 156 -14.41 -5.19 -0.06
C VAL A 156 -13.72 -5.98 -1.19
N GLY A 157 -13.59 -5.36 -2.35
CA GLY A 157 -12.91 -5.95 -3.52
C GLY A 157 -11.37 -5.96 -3.41
N GLY A 158 -10.85 -6.50 -2.32
CA GLY A 158 -9.43 -6.55 -1.98
C GLY A 158 -8.98 -5.40 -1.08
N ALA A 159 -7.82 -5.56 -0.44
CA ALA A 159 -7.28 -4.57 0.51
C ALA A 159 -7.15 -3.16 -0.11
N GLN A 160 -6.81 -3.05 -1.40
CA GLN A 160 -6.72 -1.74 -2.07
C GLN A 160 -8.05 -0.97 -2.07
N GLN A 161 -9.19 -1.66 -2.28
CA GLN A 161 -10.49 -1.00 -2.15
C GLN A 161 -10.79 -0.64 -0.70
N GLY A 162 -10.37 -1.48 0.26
CA GLY A 162 -10.48 -1.18 1.68
C GLY A 162 -9.71 0.09 2.07
N LEU A 163 -8.47 0.23 1.60
CA LEU A 163 -7.66 1.44 1.79
C LEU A 163 -8.32 2.67 1.13
N ALA A 164 -8.81 2.53 -0.11
CA ALA A 164 -9.50 3.61 -0.80
C ALA A 164 -10.77 4.05 -0.04
N CYS A 165 -11.58 3.09 0.42
CA CYS A 165 -12.75 3.35 1.25
C CYS A 165 -12.34 4.07 2.54
N THR A 166 -11.26 3.65 3.19
CA THR A 166 -10.76 4.25 4.44
C THR A 166 -10.32 5.70 4.22
N VAL A 167 -9.53 5.96 3.19
CA VAL A 167 -9.09 7.31 2.83
C VAL A 167 -10.31 8.20 2.56
N MET A 168 -11.23 7.79 1.68
CA MET A 168 -12.42 8.57 1.34
C MET A 168 -13.39 8.74 2.52
N ALA A 169 -13.45 7.77 3.42
CA ALA A 169 -14.29 7.86 4.61
C ALA A 169 -13.70 8.77 5.68
N LEU A 170 -12.39 8.84 5.86
CA LEU A 170 -11.76 9.52 7.00
C LEU A 170 -11.12 10.86 6.65
N LEU A 171 -10.63 11.01 5.43
CA LEU A 171 -9.76 12.11 5.04
C LEU A 171 -10.40 13.00 3.97
N GLN A 172 -9.96 14.24 3.93
CA GLN A 172 -10.33 15.23 2.91
C GLN A 172 -9.07 15.73 2.21
N PRO A 173 -9.18 16.29 1.00
CA PRO A 173 -8.05 16.96 0.35
C PRO A 173 -7.35 17.95 1.27
N GLY A 174 -6.02 17.86 1.37
CA GLY A 174 -5.19 18.67 2.26
C GLY A 174 -5.04 18.13 3.69
N ASP A 175 -5.77 17.09 4.10
CA ASP A 175 -5.54 16.44 5.40
C ASP A 175 -4.17 15.77 5.44
N VAL A 176 -3.53 15.83 6.62
CA VAL A 176 -2.20 15.26 6.85
C VAL A 176 -2.34 13.76 7.14
N LEU A 177 -1.73 12.95 6.28
CA LEU A 177 -1.56 11.50 6.44
C LEU A 177 -0.09 11.18 6.67
N VAL A 178 0.23 10.55 7.80
CA VAL A 178 1.57 9.99 8.03
C VAL A 178 1.64 8.61 7.40
N VAL A 179 2.72 8.33 6.69
CA VAL A 179 3.04 7.03 6.07
C VAL A 179 4.47 6.64 6.41
N ASP A 180 4.78 5.35 6.41
CA ASP A 180 6.16 4.89 6.56
C ASP A 180 7.05 5.46 5.45
N GLU A 181 8.33 5.74 5.71
CA GLU A 181 9.28 6.34 4.75
C GLU A 181 9.38 5.51 3.47
N MET A 182 9.39 4.20 3.61
CA MET A 182 9.13 3.26 2.52
C MET A 182 7.72 2.72 2.71
N SER A 183 6.85 2.92 1.75
CA SER A 183 5.43 2.60 1.93
C SER A 183 4.88 1.85 0.72
N TYR A 184 3.75 1.21 0.91
CA TYR A 184 3.05 0.51 -0.17
C TYR A 184 2.67 1.49 -1.29
N PRO A 185 3.11 1.26 -2.56
CA PRO A 185 2.85 2.19 -3.67
C PRO A 185 1.36 2.48 -3.89
N GLY A 186 0.49 1.49 -3.64
CA GLY A 186 -0.96 1.67 -3.74
C GLY A 186 -1.52 2.68 -2.74
N MET A 187 -0.92 2.81 -1.54
CA MET A 187 -1.30 3.84 -0.58
C MET A 187 -0.77 5.22 -0.99
N LEU A 188 0.46 5.28 -1.51
CA LEU A 188 1.02 6.53 -2.03
C LEU A 188 0.17 7.08 -3.20
N ALA A 189 -0.23 6.20 -4.13
CA ALA A 189 -1.11 6.58 -5.23
C ALA A 189 -2.49 7.08 -4.76
N LEU A 190 -3.07 6.44 -3.73
CA LEU A 190 -4.32 6.91 -3.12
C LEU A 190 -4.15 8.29 -2.48
N GLY A 191 -3.08 8.51 -1.73
CA GLY A 191 -2.79 9.80 -1.11
C GLY A 191 -2.65 10.92 -2.14
N GLN A 192 -1.93 10.66 -3.23
CA GLN A 192 -1.79 11.61 -4.35
C GLN A 192 -3.13 11.89 -5.04
N THR A 193 -3.87 10.83 -5.40
CA THR A 193 -5.17 10.96 -6.09
C THR A 193 -6.18 11.72 -5.23
N HIS A 194 -6.13 11.53 -3.91
CA HIS A 194 -7.01 12.19 -2.95
C HIS A 194 -6.47 13.54 -2.46
N MET A 195 -5.35 14.01 -3.03
CA MET A 195 -4.70 15.28 -2.72
C MET A 195 -4.39 15.43 -1.22
N LEU A 196 -3.89 14.38 -0.58
CA LEU A 196 -3.50 14.41 0.84
C LEU A 196 -2.10 15.01 1.00
N ASP A 197 -1.87 15.67 2.15
CA ASP A 197 -0.53 16.08 2.61
C ASP A 197 0.15 14.87 3.26
N MET A 198 0.88 14.08 2.46
CA MET A 198 1.56 12.89 2.94
C MET A 198 2.88 13.24 3.62
N GLN A 199 3.05 12.83 4.87
CA GLN A 199 4.26 13.02 5.65
C GLN A 199 4.95 11.68 5.88
N ALA A 200 6.18 11.55 5.37
CA ALA A 200 6.98 10.35 5.57
C ALA A 200 7.52 10.28 7.00
N LEU A 201 7.24 9.19 7.70
CA LEU A 201 7.82 8.90 9.00
C LEU A 201 9.19 8.22 8.80
N ARG A 202 10.24 8.86 9.29
CA ARG A 202 11.60 8.32 9.22
C ARG A 202 11.72 7.01 9.97
N TRP A 203 12.63 6.18 9.49
CA TRP A 203 12.96 4.92 10.11
C TRP A 203 14.36 4.96 10.73
N HIS A 204 14.56 4.18 11.78
CA HIS A 204 15.87 3.95 12.36
C HIS A 204 16.75 3.10 11.43
N ALA A 205 18.06 3.23 11.54
CA ALA A 205 19.00 2.49 10.70
C ALA A 205 18.94 0.96 10.88
N ASP A 206 18.48 0.52 12.03
CA ASP A 206 18.26 -0.88 12.43
C ASP A 206 16.84 -1.39 12.10
N GLY A 207 16.00 -0.52 11.58
CA GLY A 207 14.61 -0.81 11.15
C GLY A 207 13.56 -0.28 12.13
N GLY A 208 12.36 -0.09 11.57
CA GLY A 208 11.21 0.41 12.32
C GLY A 208 11.09 1.94 12.36
N PRO A 209 9.86 2.46 12.58
CA PRO A 209 9.57 3.88 12.57
C PRO A 209 10.12 4.59 13.80
N ASP A 210 10.62 5.81 13.62
CA ASP A 210 11.04 6.69 14.70
C ASP A 210 9.80 7.30 15.40
N LEU A 211 9.35 6.66 16.48
CA LEU A 211 8.19 7.10 17.24
C LEU A 211 8.42 8.42 18.00
N HIS A 212 9.68 8.81 18.27
CA HIS A 212 9.99 10.13 18.83
C HIS A 212 9.76 11.21 17.77
N ALA A 213 10.24 10.99 16.54
CA ALA A 213 9.95 11.88 15.42
C ALA A 213 8.46 11.97 15.12
N LEU A 214 7.72 10.85 15.27
CA LEU A 214 6.25 10.86 15.17
C LEU A 214 5.62 11.72 16.25
N ALA A 215 6.01 11.59 17.50
CA ALA A 215 5.47 12.40 18.60
C ALA A 215 5.68 13.91 18.35
N ASP A 216 6.87 14.28 17.89
CA ASP A 216 7.19 15.65 17.52
C ASP A 216 6.33 16.16 16.34
N LEU A 217 6.08 15.31 15.34
CA LEU A 217 5.24 15.65 14.20
C LEU A 217 3.78 15.86 14.63
N LEU A 218 3.26 14.98 15.48
CA LEU A 218 1.91 15.07 16.02
C LEU A 218 1.66 16.34 16.84
N GLN A 219 2.69 16.90 17.48
CA GLN A 219 2.59 18.18 18.19
C GLN A 219 2.55 19.38 17.25
N ARG A 220 3.23 19.28 16.09
CA ARG A 220 3.42 20.41 15.16
C ARG A 220 2.42 20.46 14.02
N ARG A 221 1.80 19.34 13.66
CA ARG A 221 0.93 19.22 12.51
C ARG A 221 -0.41 18.57 12.89
N PRO A 222 -1.51 19.00 12.28
CA PRO A 222 -2.84 18.43 12.52
C PRO A 222 -3.01 17.10 11.77
N VAL A 223 -2.21 16.09 12.15
CA VAL A 223 -2.28 14.75 11.57
C VAL A 223 -3.67 14.15 11.79
N LYS A 224 -4.28 13.59 10.74
CA LYS A 224 -5.59 12.94 10.78
C LYS A 224 -5.49 11.43 10.90
N ALA A 225 -4.53 10.83 10.20
CA ALA A 225 -4.33 9.38 10.22
C ALA A 225 -2.85 9.03 10.07
N ILE A 226 -2.51 7.82 10.53
CA ILE A 226 -1.22 7.17 10.34
C ILE A 226 -1.51 5.86 9.63
N TYR A 227 -0.91 5.65 8.46
CA TYR A 227 -0.93 4.37 7.75
C TYR A 227 0.37 3.62 8.02
N THR A 228 0.28 2.36 8.38
CA THR A 228 1.43 1.48 8.60
C THR A 228 1.10 0.02 8.34
N MET A 229 2.14 -0.77 8.04
CA MET A 229 2.10 -2.23 7.94
C MET A 229 2.88 -2.84 9.12
N PRO A 230 2.29 -2.90 10.33
CA PRO A 230 3.03 -3.25 11.54
C PRO A 230 3.44 -4.72 11.62
N THR A 231 2.81 -5.58 10.80
CA THR A 231 3.12 -7.00 10.73
C THR A 231 3.58 -7.35 9.32
N LEU A 232 4.87 -7.57 9.16
CA LEU A 232 5.55 -7.86 7.91
C LEU A 232 5.46 -6.70 6.91
N HIS A 233 6.13 -5.62 7.24
CA HIS A 233 6.19 -4.40 6.44
C HIS A 233 6.74 -4.66 5.02
N ASN A 234 6.03 -4.21 4.02
CA ASN A 234 6.49 -4.22 2.63
C ASN A 234 7.17 -2.87 2.29
N PRO A 235 8.47 -2.84 1.92
CA PRO A 235 9.26 -3.98 1.41
C PRO A 235 10.28 -4.58 2.41
N THR A 236 10.37 -4.11 3.62
CA THR A 236 11.53 -4.39 4.52
C THR A 236 11.43 -5.72 5.26
N GLY A 237 10.21 -6.30 5.39
CA GLY A 237 9.98 -7.48 6.20
C GLY A 237 9.98 -7.22 7.71
N TRP A 238 10.06 -5.95 8.14
CA TRP A 238 10.04 -5.59 9.54
C TRP A 238 8.70 -5.93 10.21
N VAL A 239 8.77 -6.28 11.50
CA VAL A 239 7.60 -6.55 12.34
C VAL A 239 7.72 -5.67 13.58
N MET A 240 6.72 -4.82 13.80
CA MET A 240 6.61 -3.95 14.98
C MET A 240 6.45 -4.81 16.24
N ASN A 241 7.32 -4.64 17.22
CA ASN A 241 7.25 -5.35 18.48
C ASN A 241 6.13 -4.79 19.39
N GLU A 242 5.83 -5.48 20.50
CA GLU A 242 4.74 -5.10 21.42
C GLU A 242 4.94 -3.70 22.01
N THR A 243 6.16 -3.37 22.45
CA THR A 243 6.48 -2.05 23.04
C THR A 243 6.24 -0.92 22.03
N GLU A 244 6.65 -1.12 20.78
CA GLU A 244 6.43 -0.14 19.72
C GLU A 244 4.94 0.02 19.39
N ARG A 245 4.18 -1.10 19.38
CA ARG A 245 2.72 -1.06 19.17
C ARG A 245 2.02 -0.28 20.27
N ASP A 246 2.37 -0.54 21.53
CA ASP A 246 1.81 0.17 22.67
C ASP A 246 2.13 1.67 22.62
N ALA A 247 3.36 2.02 22.27
CA ALA A 247 3.76 3.42 22.10
C ALA A 247 3.01 4.12 20.96
N LEU A 248 2.85 3.46 19.82
CA LEU A 248 2.08 3.99 18.68
C LEU A 248 0.60 4.19 19.05
N VAL A 249 -0.01 3.20 19.72
CA VAL A 249 -1.39 3.28 20.22
C VAL A 249 -1.56 4.41 21.22
N ALA A 250 -0.61 4.58 22.14
CA ALA A 250 -0.64 5.67 23.11
C ALA A 250 -0.62 7.05 22.43
N LEU A 251 0.26 7.22 21.46
CA LEU A 251 0.33 8.45 20.62
C LEU A 251 -0.98 8.70 19.86
N ALA A 252 -1.53 7.65 19.24
CA ALA A 252 -2.78 7.75 18.50
C ALA A 252 -3.96 8.16 19.38
N ARG A 253 -4.06 7.63 20.59
CA ARG A 253 -5.07 8.00 21.59
C ARG A 253 -4.89 9.43 22.09
N GLN A 254 -3.66 9.80 22.46
CA GLN A 254 -3.31 11.12 22.96
C GLN A 254 -3.66 12.23 21.96
N HIS A 255 -3.31 12.03 20.69
CA HIS A 255 -3.51 13.03 19.62
C HIS A 255 -4.81 12.83 18.84
N LYS A 256 -5.62 11.83 19.19
CA LYS A 256 -6.90 11.50 18.56
C LYS A 256 -6.79 11.23 17.06
N VAL A 257 -5.68 10.67 16.59
CA VAL A 257 -5.45 10.28 15.20
C VAL A 257 -5.96 8.86 14.92
N TRP A 258 -6.35 8.59 13.68
CA TRP A 258 -6.75 7.27 13.24
C TRP A 258 -5.51 6.44 12.87
N LEU A 259 -5.55 5.16 13.18
CA LEU A 259 -4.59 4.18 12.69
C LEU A 259 -5.23 3.42 11.53
N ILE A 260 -4.50 3.32 10.41
CA ILE A 260 -4.85 2.49 9.26
C ILE A 260 -3.84 1.35 9.23
N GLU A 261 -4.26 0.20 9.71
CA GLU A 261 -3.42 -1.00 9.79
C GLU A 261 -3.61 -1.84 8.53
N ASP A 262 -2.61 -1.88 7.67
CA ASP A 262 -2.58 -2.78 6.52
C ASP A 262 -1.94 -4.10 6.91
N ALA A 263 -2.75 -5.14 6.95
CA ALA A 263 -2.37 -6.49 7.37
C ALA A 263 -2.34 -7.49 6.20
N ALA A 264 -2.06 -7.02 4.98
CA ALA A 264 -2.08 -7.87 3.77
C ALA A 264 -1.13 -9.07 3.84
N TYR A 265 -0.01 -8.95 4.56
CA TYR A 265 1.00 -10.00 4.73
C TYR A 265 1.05 -10.59 6.15
N ALA A 266 0.23 -10.11 7.08
CA ALA A 266 0.28 -10.51 8.48
C ALA A 266 0.14 -12.03 8.70
N PHE A 267 -0.55 -12.74 7.81
CA PHE A 267 -0.72 -14.20 7.87
C PHE A 267 0.58 -15.00 7.74
N LEU A 268 1.65 -14.38 7.24
CA LEU A 268 2.94 -15.05 7.06
C LEU A 268 3.71 -15.19 8.39
N VAL A 269 3.54 -14.26 9.31
CA VAL A 269 4.27 -14.26 10.58
C VAL A 269 3.56 -15.15 11.59
N SER A 270 4.23 -16.23 12.02
CA SER A 270 3.64 -17.26 12.90
C SER A 270 3.38 -16.73 14.31
N ASP A 271 4.35 -15.98 14.87
CA ASP A 271 4.32 -15.45 16.23
C ASP A 271 4.25 -13.92 16.21
N ALA A 272 3.28 -13.38 15.47
CA ALA A 272 3.08 -11.93 15.40
C ALA A 272 2.52 -11.38 16.72
N PRO A 273 2.99 -10.22 17.19
CA PRO A 273 2.31 -9.50 18.27
C PRO A 273 0.86 -9.17 17.90
N PRO A 274 -0.03 -8.94 18.90
CA PRO A 274 -1.42 -8.58 18.66
C PRO A 274 -1.53 -7.38 17.71
N PRO A 275 -2.45 -7.40 16.71
CA PRO A 275 -2.61 -6.29 15.79
C PRO A 275 -3.01 -4.99 16.51
N LEU A 276 -2.71 -3.84 15.93
CA LEU A 276 -3.10 -2.53 16.48
C LEU A 276 -4.61 -2.44 16.69
N ALA A 277 -5.39 -3.08 15.82
CA ALA A 277 -6.84 -3.16 15.95
C ALA A 277 -7.30 -3.94 17.19
N ALA A 278 -6.52 -4.87 17.69
CA ALA A 278 -6.80 -5.56 18.96
C ALA A 278 -6.44 -4.68 20.19
N LEU A 279 -5.39 -3.84 20.07
CA LEU A 279 -4.92 -2.95 21.12
C LEU A 279 -5.75 -1.65 21.23
N ALA A 280 -6.22 -1.15 20.09
CA ALA A 280 -7.00 0.09 20.00
C ALA A 280 -8.16 -0.04 18.99
N PRO A 281 -9.17 -0.91 19.27
CA PRO A 281 -10.27 -1.15 18.33
C PRO A 281 -11.10 0.12 18.05
N GLU A 282 -11.13 1.06 18.97
CA GLU A 282 -11.84 2.34 18.83
C GLU A 282 -11.10 3.36 17.95
N ARG A 283 -9.83 3.10 17.57
CA ARG A 283 -8.96 4.02 16.82
C ARG A 283 -8.39 3.44 15.55
N THR A 284 -8.54 2.14 15.33
CA THR A 284 -7.86 1.44 14.24
C THR A 284 -8.84 0.94 13.21
N ILE A 285 -8.58 1.21 11.95
CA ILE A 285 -9.19 0.55 10.81
C ILE A 285 -8.21 -0.53 10.35
N TYR A 286 -8.60 -1.78 10.53
CA TYR A 286 -7.83 -2.93 10.06
C TYR A 286 -8.24 -3.28 8.64
N VAL A 287 -7.27 -3.39 7.73
CA VAL A 287 -7.50 -3.72 6.32
C VAL A 287 -6.68 -4.94 5.94
N SER A 288 -7.32 -5.93 5.37
CA SER A 288 -6.64 -7.14 4.91
C SER A 288 -7.41 -7.80 3.76
N GLY A 289 -7.00 -9.00 3.36
CA GLY A 289 -7.69 -9.76 2.31
C GLY A 289 -7.01 -11.07 1.98
N LEU A 290 -7.62 -11.82 1.07
CA LEU A 290 -7.17 -13.15 0.68
C LEU A 290 -6.30 -13.17 -0.59
N SER A 291 -5.96 -12.01 -1.16
CA SER A 291 -5.15 -11.93 -2.39
C SER A 291 -3.76 -12.55 -2.25
N LYS A 292 -3.17 -12.48 -1.07
CA LYS A 292 -1.83 -13.00 -0.79
C LYS A 292 -1.86 -14.41 -0.20
N SER A 293 -2.92 -14.77 0.50
CA SER A 293 -3.10 -16.10 1.10
C SER A 293 -3.74 -17.11 0.15
N VAL A 294 -4.81 -16.74 -0.55
CA VAL A 294 -5.53 -17.63 -1.46
C VAL A 294 -5.18 -17.36 -2.93
N GLY A 295 -5.46 -16.14 -3.42
CA GLY A 295 -5.17 -15.81 -4.82
C GLY A 295 -5.61 -14.40 -5.19
N GLY A 296 -4.78 -13.71 -5.97
CA GLY A 296 -4.98 -12.29 -6.32
C GLY A 296 -6.20 -12.03 -7.20
N GLY A 297 -6.59 -12.98 -8.05
CA GLY A 297 -7.73 -12.85 -8.98
C GLY A 297 -9.09 -12.83 -8.30
N GLY A 298 -9.21 -13.41 -7.11
CA GLY A 298 -10.46 -13.45 -6.34
C GLY A 298 -10.92 -12.10 -5.81
N ARG A 299 -10.02 -11.12 -5.71
CA ARG A 299 -10.31 -9.75 -5.29
C ARG A 299 -11.21 -9.67 -4.04
N LEU A 300 -10.97 -10.54 -3.05
CA LEU A 300 -11.64 -10.45 -1.76
C LEU A 300 -10.73 -9.80 -0.72
N GLY A 301 -11.23 -8.74 -0.11
CA GLY A 301 -10.68 -8.08 1.05
C GLY A 301 -11.74 -7.86 2.12
N PHE A 302 -11.31 -7.42 3.26
CA PHE A 302 -12.18 -7.06 4.37
C PHE A 302 -11.54 -5.99 5.23
N MET A 303 -12.39 -5.24 5.92
CA MET A 303 -12.02 -4.25 6.92
C MET A 303 -12.68 -4.59 8.24
N VAL A 304 -12.02 -4.28 9.36
CA VAL A 304 -12.67 -4.14 10.67
C VAL A 304 -12.69 -2.66 10.99
N VAL A 305 -13.90 -2.13 11.21
CA VAL A 305 -14.14 -0.70 11.33
C VAL A 305 -14.75 -0.42 12.70
N PRO A 306 -14.26 0.58 13.46
CA PRO A 306 -14.91 0.98 14.71
C PRO A 306 -16.42 1.24 14.51
N PRO A 307 -17.31 0.73 15.38
CA PRO A 307 -18.76 0.84 15.22
C PRO A 307 -19.27 2.26 15.01
N ALA A 308 -18.66 3.25 15.65
CA ALA A 308 -18.99 4.67 15.49
C ALA A 308 -18.78 5.20 14.06
N LEU A 309 -17.93 4.55 13.27
CA LEU A 309 -17.62 4.92 11.90
C LEU A 309 -18.44 4.15 10.86
N ALA A 310 -19.11 3.06 11.24
CA ALA A 310 -19.82 2.17 10.30
C ALA A 310 -20.76 2.93 9.34
N PRO A 311 -21.61 3.89 9.77
CA PRO A 311 -22.48 4.61 8.85
C PRO A 311 -21.71 5.47 7.83
N ARG A 312 -20.52 5.95 8.19
CA ARG A 312 -19.66 6.74 7.30
C ARG A 312 -19.03 5.85 6.23
N PHE A 313 -18.53 4.68 6.63
CA PHE A 313 -17.95 3.69 5.73
C PHE A 313 -18.99 3.10 4.78
N GLU A 314 -20.20 2.81 5.24
CA GLU A 314 -21.30 2.33 4.37
C GLU A 314 -21.67 3.36 3.30
N ARG A 315 -21.75 4.66 3.65
CA ARG A 315 -21.97 5.71 2.64
C ARG A 315 -20.86 5.74 1.60
N THR A 316 -19.60 5.57 2.03
CA THR A 316 -18.46 5.54 1.12
C THR A 316 -18.46 4.29 0.25
N LEU A 317 -18.75 3.12 0.81
CA LEU A 317 -18.89 1.88 0.04
C LEU A 317 -20.01 1.98 -1.00
N ARG A 318 -21.13 2.62 -0.64
CA ARG A 318 -22.23 2.87 -1.59
C ARG A 318 -21.77 3.70 -2.78
N ALA A 319 -20.96 4.73 -2.54
CA ALA A 319 -20.41 5.57 -3.61
C ALA A 319 -19.39 4.82 -4.48
N LEU A 320 -18.61 3.89 -3.89
CA LEU A 320 -17.56 3.16 -4.58
C LEU A 320 -18.04 1.96 -5.38
N THR A 321 -19.01 1.20 -4.86
CA THR A 321 -19.33 -0.12 -5.42
C THR A 321 -20.82 -0.47 -5.44
N TRP A 322 -21.69 0.28 -4.74
CA TRP A 322 -23.14 0.05 -4.61
C TRP A 322 -23.52 -1.28 -3.96
N SER A 323 -22.79 -2.38 -4.24
CA SER A 323 -23.03 -3.72 -3.72
C SER A 323 -21.70 -4.50 -3.67
N GLN A 324 -21.59 -5.47 -2.77
CA GLN A 324 -20.41 -6.34 -2.70
C GLN A 324 -20.55 -7.52 -3.68
N PRO A 325 -19.42 -8.04 -4.18
CA PRO A 325 -19.40 -9.21 -5.08
C PRO A 325 -19.77 -10.48 -4.30
N GLY A 326 -21.06 -10.83 -4.25
CA GLY A 326 -21.60 -11.93 -3.44
C GLY A 326 -20.95 -13.27 -3.72
N LEU A 327 -20.70 -13.60 -4.98
CA LEU A 327 -20.07 -14.86 -5.38
C LEU A 327 -18.67 -15.05 -4.75
N MET A 328 -17.82 -14.04 -4.87
CA MET A 328 -16.47 -14.14 -4.31
C MET A 328 -16.48 -14.16 -2.78
N ALA A 329 -17.40 -13.46 -2.15
CA ALA A 329 -17.59 -13.49 -0.70
C ALA A 329 -18.05 -14.88 -0.22
N ALA A 330 -18.97 -15.53 -0.94
CA ALA A 330 -19.44 -16.88 -0.63
C ALA A 330 -18.34 -17.93 -0.82
N LEU A 331 -17.57 -17.86 -1.91
CA LEU A 331 -16.42 -18.75 -2.12
C LEU A 331 -15.40 -18.61 -0.99
N ALA A 332 -15.10 -17.37 -0.58
CA ALA A 332 -14.16 -17.13 0.51
C ALA A 332 -14.69 -17.64 1.85
N ALA A 333 -15.96 -17.42 2.16
CA ALA A 333 -16.58 -17.97 3.38
C ALA A 333 -16.51 -19.51 3.39
N HIS A 334 -16.75 -20.15 2.25
CA HIS A 334 -16.60 -21.58 2.12
C HIS A 334 -15.14 -22.02 2.37
N TRP A 335 -14.15 -21.37 1.78
CA TRP A 335 -12.73 -21.70 2.01
C TRP A 335 -12.27 -21.46 3.45
N ILE A 336 -12.84 -20.47 4.13
CA ILE A 336 -12.59 -20.23 5.56
C ILE A 336 -13.17 -21.39 6.39
N HIS A 337 -14.46 -21.70 6.21
CA HIS A 337 -15.15 -22.74 6.97
C HIS A 337 -14.57 -24.15 6.73
N SER A 338 -14.14 -24.43 5.50
CA SER A 338 -13.50 -25.73 5.18
C SER A 338 -12.06 -25.83 5.65
N GLY A 339 -11.46 -24.74 6.19
CA GLY A 339 -10.07 -24.70 6.63
C GLY A 339 -9.05 -24.51 5.51
N GLU A 340 -9.50 -24.38 4.24
CA GLU A 340 -8.62 -24.24 3.07
C GLU A 340 -7.76 -22.97 3.15
N VAL A 341 -8.30 -21.85 3.69
CA VAL A 341 -7.51 -20.63 3.87
C VAL A 341 -6.33 -20.89 4.79
N LEU A 342 -6.54 -21.49 5.96
CA LEU A 342 -5.47 -21.80 6.91
C LEU A 342 -4.44 -22.78 6.33
N ARG A 343 -4.91 -23.79 5.58
CA ARG A 343 -4.04 -24.75 4.89
C ARG A 343 -3.13 -24.05 3.87
N LEU A 344 -3.68 -23.15 3.05
CA LEU A 344 -2.93 -22.38 2.06
C LEU A 344 -1.96 -21.39 2.72
N GLU A 345 -2.34 -20.76 3.80
CA GLU A 345 -1.47 -19.87 4.57
C GLU A 345 -0.27 -20.63 5.16
N GLY A 346 -0.50 -21.81 5.72
CA GLY A 346 0.57 -22.70 6.19
C GLY A 346 1.50 -23.15 5.05
N TYR A 347 0.95 -23.47 3.89
CA TYR A 347 1.75 -23.75 2.69
C TYR A 347 2.62 -22.57 2.28
N LYS A 348 2.03 -21.36 2.24
CA LYS A 348 2.73 -20.14 1.80
C LYS A 348 3.80 -19.70 2.79
N ARG A 349 3.60 -19.89 4.09
CA ARG A 349 4.65 -19.68 5.10
C ARG A 349 5.86 -20.55 4.84
N ARG A 350 5.68 -21.85 4.67
CA ARG A 350 6.79 -22.76 4.34
C ARG A 350 7.48 -22.37 3.02
N ALA A 351 6.70 -22.07 1.99
CA ALA A 351 7.25 -21.64 0.71
C ALA A 351 8.02 -20.30 0.81
N ALA A 352 7.62 -19.39 1.69
CA ALA A 352 8.37 -18.17 1.99
C ALA A 352 9.70 -18.49 2.68
N GLN A 353 9.68 -19.31 3.73
CA GLN A 353 10.88 -19.73 4.45
C GLN A 353 11.91 -20.40 3.53
N GLU A 354 11.47 -21.33 2.66
CA GLU A 354 12.33 -21.97 1.66
C GLU A 354 12.98 -20.96 0.70
N ARG A 355 12.19 -19.99 0.21
CA ARG A 355 12.69 -18.95 -0.70
C ARG A 355 13.62 -17.96 -0.01
N GLN A 356 13.35 -17.61 1.24
CA GLN A 356 14.24 -16.76 2.03
C GLN A 356 15.59 -17.46 2.28
N ALA A 357 15.59 -18.76 2.57
CA ALA A 357 16.82 -19.53 2.70
C ALA A 357 17.64 -19.52 1.40
N LEU A 358 16.98 -19.72 0.23
CA LEU A 358 17.65 -19.60 -1.07
C LEU A 358 18.20 -18.18 -1.32
N ALA A 359 17.41 -17.15 -1.01
CA ALA A 359 17.84 -15.75 -1.18
C ALA A 359 19.10 -15.45 -0.32
N GLN A 360 19.15 -15.91 0.92
CA GLN A 360 20.32 -15.73 1.79
C GLN A 360 21.58 -16.38 1.21
N VAL A 361 21.45 -17.56 0.58
CA VAL A 361 22.58 -18.24 -0.07
C VAL A 361 23.05 -17.49 -1.31
N HIS A 362 22.13 -17.12 -2.20
CA HIS A 362 22.47 -16.56 -3.50
C HIS A 362 22.79 -15.05 -3.48
N LEU A 363 22.29 -14.32 -2.49
CA LEU A 363 22.58 -12.90 -2.29
C LEU A 363 23.62 -12.66 -1.17
N ASN A 364 24.36 -13.71 -0.80
CA ASN A 364 25.42 -13.60 0.19
C ASN A 364 26.46 -12.54 -0.22
N GLY A 365 26.86 -11.69 0.73
CA GLY A 365 27.76 -10.56 0.48
C GLY A 365 27.06 -9.25 0.14
N LEU A 366 25.75 -9.24 -0.09
CA LEU A 366 24.94 -8.04 -0.18
C LEU A 366 24.33 -7.68 1.19
N ARG A 367 24.12 -6.39 1.43
CA ARG A 367 23.40 -5.93 2.63
C ARG A 367 21.90 -6.14 2.39
N LEU A 368 21.32 -7.12 3.07
CA LEU A 368 19.92 -7.49 2.95
C LEU A 368 19.15 -7.07 4.19
N GLN A 369 17.90 -6.65 3.98
CA GLN A 369 16.88 -6.55 5.01
C GLN A 369 15.71 -7.46 4.58
N ALA A 370 15.38 -8.44 5.41
CA ALA A 370 14.37 -9.45 5.12
C ALA A 370 13.88 -10.08 6.42
N ASN A 371 12.69 -10.69 6.34
CA ASN A 371 12.16 -11.55 7.38
C ASN A 371 12.16 -12.99 6.87
N PRO A 372 12.52 -14.00 7.68
CA PRO A 372 12.52 -15.40 7.25
C PRO A 372 11.18 -15.90 6.71
N GLU A 373 10.08 -15.27 7.06
CA GLU A 373 8.72 -15.63 6.64
C GLU A 373 8.17 -14.71 5.54
N SER A 374 8.97 -13.77 4.97
CA SER A 374 8.49 -12.82 3.95
C SER A 374 8.60 -13.38 2.53
N PHE A 375 7.78 -12.81 1.63
CA PHE A 375 7.88 -13.06 0.19
C PHE A 375 8.86 -12.12 -0.52
N PHE A 376 9.49 -11.18 0.17
CA PHE A 376 10.34 -10.15 -0.41
C PHE A 376 11.62 -10.00 0.39
N VAL A 377 12.63 -9.50 -0.29
CA VAL A 377 13.94 -9.13 0.26
C VAL A 377 14.25 -7.71 -0.19
N TRP A 378 14.63 -6.86 0.75
CA TRP A 378 15.11 -5.54 0.45
C TRP A 378 16.64 -5.54 0.36
N VAL A 379 17.17 -5.17 -0.80
CA VAL A 379 18.61 -5.14 -1.06
C VAL A 379 19.11 -3.69 -0.96
N HIS A 380 19.97 -3.41 -0.01
CA HIS A 380 20.66 -2.12 0.09
C HIS A 380 21.81 -2.06 -0.91
N LEU A 381 21.70 -1.21 -1.92
CA LEU A 381 22.74 -1.04 -2.92
C LEU A 381 23.89 -0.17 -2.37
N PRO A 382 25.14 -0.45 -2.75
CA PRO A 382 26.26 0.46 -2.50
C PRO A 382 25.99 1.85 -3.11
N GLU A 383 26.49 2.93 -2.51
CA GLU A 383 26.30 4.31 -2.98
C GLU A 383 26.67 4.54 -4.45
N ALA A 384 27.66 3.80 -4.95
CA ALA A 384 28.08 3.88 -6.34
C ALA A 384 27.12 3.24 -7.36
N VAL A 385 26.14 2.44 -6.89
CA VAL A 385 25.19 1.71 -7.74
C VAL A 385 23.84 2.40 -7.70
N ARG A 386 23.36 2.82 -8.88
CA ARG A 386 22.02 3.41 -9.03
C ARG A 386 20.99 2.33 -9.31
N PRO A 387 19.81 2.41 -8.64
CA PRO A 387 18.74 1.41 -8.83
C PRO A 387 18.26 1.31 -10.28
N GLU A 388 18.00 2.45 -10.94
CA GLU A 388 17.38 2.49 -12.25
C GLU A 388 18.24 1.81 -13.35
N PRO A 389 19.54 2.12 -13.51
CA PRO A 389 20.40 1.40 -14.46
C PRO A 389 20.53 -0.10 -14.15
N LEU A 390 20.55 -0.46 -12.86
CA LEU A 390 20.60 -1.86 -12.45
C LEU A 390 19.31 -2.60 -12.85
N THR A 391 18.17 -1.99 -12.59
CA THR A 391 16.86 -2.55 -12.96
C THR A 391 16.75 -2.78 -14.46
N LEU A 392 17.21 -1.81 -15.29
CA LEU A 392 17.23 -1.96 -16.74
C LEU A 392 18.12 -3.11 -17.20
N ARG A 393 19.34 -3.23 -16.66
CA ARG A 393 20.25 -4.34 -16.97
C ARG A 393 19.69 -5.71 -16.59
N LEU A 394 19.01 -5.79 -15.45
CA LEU A 394 18.36 -7.03 -15.02
C LEU A 394 17.19 -7.36 -15.95
N ALA A 395 16.40 -6.37 -16.36
CA ALA A 395 15.31 -6.55 -17.32
C ALA A 395 15.80 -7.05 -18.68
N GLU A 396 16.95 -6.54 -19.18
CA GLU A 396 17.61 -7.05 -20.40
C GLU A 396 18.00 -8.53 -20.29
N GLN A 397 18.24 -9.02 -19.07
CA GLN A 397 18.52 -10.43 -18.77
C GLN A 397 17.22 -11.23 -18.45
N GLY A 398 16.06 -10.62 -18.59
CA GLY A 398 14.78 -11.25 -18.32
C GLY A 398 14.45 -11.36 -16.82
N ILE A 399 15.06 -10.53 -15.95
CA ILE A 399 14.81 -10.47 -14.52
C ILE A 399 14.15 -9.13 -14.18
N ALA A 400 12.89 -9.15 -13.75
CA ALA A 400 12.19 -7.97 -13.29
C ALA A 400 12.36 -7.79 -11.78
N VAL A 401 12.75 -6.59 -11.34
CA VAL A 401 12.83 -6.20 -9.92
C VAL A 401 12.20 -4.83 -9.72
N ALA A 402 11.71 -4.53 -8.51
CA ALA A 402 11.16 -3.22 -8.17
C ALA A 402 12.24 -2.33 -7.53
N PRO A 403 12.56 -1.15 -8.10
CA PRO A 403 13.45 -0.18 -7.47
C PRO A 403 12.75 0.60 -6.36
N ALA A 404 13.52 1.20 -5.45
CA ALA A 404 13.02 2.04 -4.36
C ALA A 404 12.22 3.28 -4.83
N THR A 405 12.42 3.67 -6.08
CA THR A 405 11.78 4.85 -6.70
C THR A 405 10.48 4.51 -7.44
N ALA A 406 10.04 3.25 -7.39
CA ALA A 406 8.85 2.76 -8.08
C ALA A 406 7.54 3.09 -7.35
#